data_bc99917c3605d3d745eed2303a7c9bf4
#
_entry.id   bc99917c3605d3d745eed2303a7c9bf4
#
_cell.length_a   1.000
_cell.length_b   1.000
_cell.length_c   1.000
_cell.angle_alpha   90.00
_cell.angle_beta   90.00
_cell.angle_gamma   90.00
#
_symmetry.space_group_name_H-M   'P 1'
#
loop_
_entity.id
_entity.type
_entity.pdbx_description
1 polymer ?
#
loop_
_entity_poly.entity_id
_entity_poly.type
_entity_poly.pdbx_seq_one_letter_code
_entity_poly.pdbx_strand_id
1 'polypeptide(L)'
;CSKQAAENYIDEFSKNYKLNYTIIRYGSIYGTRSNSSNGLYKIIENALKKNIITYRGNEDSIREYIHVKDLARSSIKILDKQFVNKCLTLTGSEKINVKDVLKMISEIIGVKKIKFSKNKEIGHYKISPYSYLPKPALKLNNQVECDLGQGLLELIDYVSEDLNDKK
;
A
#
# COMPACT_ATOMS: atom_id res chain seq x y z
N CYS A 1 -7.42 -9.37 -13.24
CA CYS A 1 -7.09 -9.99 -14.56
C CYS A 1 -5.81 -9.46 -15.20
N SER A 2 -5.62 -8.12 -15.41
CA SER A 2 -4.46 -7.58 -16.15
C SER A 2 -3.09 -7.93 -15.52
N LYS A 3 -2.96 -7.84 -14.20
CA LYS A 3 -1.72 -8.16 -13.50
C LYS A 3 -1.36 -9.65 -13.60
N GLN A 4 -2.35 -10.52 -13.54
CA GLN A 4 -2.15 -11.96 -13.70
C GLN A 4 -1.73 -12.30 -15.14
N ALA A 5 -2.37 -11.67 -16.14
CA ALA A 5 -1.95 -11.84 -17.53
C ALA A 5 -0.49 -11.42 -17.72
N ALA A 6 -0.06 -10.29 -17.12
CA ALA A 6 1.33 -9.84 -17.17
C ALA A 6 2.30 -10.87 -16.56
N GLU A 7 1.95 -11.48 -15.41
CA GLU A 7 2.77 -12.54 -14.81
C GLU A 7 2.89 -13.78 -15.74
N ASN A 8 1.80 -14.16 -16.41
CA ASN A 8 1.82 -15.27 -17.37
C ASN A 8 2.70 -14.94 -18.58
N TYR A 9 2.63 -13.72 -19.11
CA TYR A 9 3.52 -13.29 -20.20
C TYR A 9 4.99 -13.34 -19.79
N ILE A 10 5.33 -12.89 -18.58
CA ILE A 10 6.70 -12.96 -18.05
C ILE A 10 7.21 -14.40 -18.04
N ASP A 11 6.39 -15.36 -17.58
CA ASP A 11 6.75 -16.77 -17.57
C ASP A 11 7.02 -17.32 -18.96
N GLU A 12 6.16 -17.01 -19.95
CA GLU A 12 6.32 -17.47 -21.32
C GLU A 12 7.56 -16.84 -21.99
N PHE A 13 7.80 -15.55 -21.79
CA PHE A 13 9.01 -14.89 -22.28
C PHE A 13 10.28 -15.47 -21.65
N SER A 14 10.25 -15.75 -20.35
CA SER A 14 11.37 -16.38 -19.65
C SER A 14 11.72 -17.75 -20.26
N LYS A 15 10.72 -18.59 -20.54
CA LYS A 15 10.93 -19.91 -21.15
C LYS A 15 11.49 -19.82 -22.58
N ASN A 16 10.90 -18.93 -23.39
CA ASN A 16 11.23 -18.83 -24.81
C ASN A 16 12.58 -18.14 -25.05
N TYR A 17 12.92 -17.15 -24.25
CA TYR A 17 14.10 -16.30 -24.45
C TYR A 17 15.16 -16.48 -23.36
N LYS A 18 14.98 -17.40 -22.42
CA LYS A 18 15.90 -17.65 -21.29
C LYS A 18 16.17 -16.40 -20.46
N LEU A 19 15.16 -15.53 -20.30
CA LEU A 19 15.27 -14.31 -19.53
C LEU A 19 15.08 -14.60 -18.04
N ASN A 20 15.97 -14.08 -17.22
CA ASN A 20 15.80 -14.08 -15.79
C ASN A 20 14.83 -12.97 -15.37
N TYR A 21 13.99 -13.27 -14.39
CA TYR A 21 13.02 -12.31 -13.88
C TYR A 21 12.83 -12.42 -12.35
N THR A 22 12.23 -11.40 -11.77
CA THR A 22 11.64 -11.46 -10.43
C THR A 22 10.32 -10.72 -10.44
N ILE A 23 9.23 -11.41 -10.11
CA ILE A 23 7.91 -10.80 -10.00
C ILE A 23 7.76 -10.26 -8.58
N ILE A 24 7.33 -9.01 -8.46
CA ILE A 24 7.11 -8.35 -7.18
C ILE A 24 5.64 -7.95 -7.08
N ARG A 25 4.97 -8.44 -6.04
CA ARG A 25 3.62 -8.03 -5.67
C ARG A 25 3.69 -7.10 -4.48
N TYR A 26 3.37 -5.84 -4.70
CA TYR A 26 3.39 -4.82 -3.66
C TYR A 26 2.09 -4.80 -2.87
N GLY A 27 2.21 -4.58 -1.55
CA GLY A 27 1.09 -4.30 -0.67
C GLY A 27 0.61 -2.85 -0.73
N SER A 28 0.01 -2.39 0.36
CA SER A 28 -0.48 -1.00 0.48
C SER A 28 0.70 -0.05 0.76
N ILE A 29 1.24 0.55 -0.31
CA ILE A 29 2.37 1.49 -0.21
C ILE A 29 1.86 2.86 0.26
N TYR A 30 2.61 3.50 1.16
CA TYR A 30 2.34 4.86 1.62
C TYR A 30 3.65 5.61 1.89
N GLY A 31 3.59 6.93 2.01
CA GLY A 31 4.73 7.79 2.35
C GLY A 31 4.78 9.04 1.49
N THR A 32 5.87 9.81 1.65
CA THR A 32 6.12 11.06 0.91
C THR A 32 6.18 10.84 -0.60
N ARG A 33 6.03 11.90 -1.39
CA ARG A 33 5.96 11.89 -2.86
C ARG A 33 4.74 11.14 -3.43
N SER A 34 3.77 10.79 -2.60
CA SER A 34 2.46 10.32 -3.06
C SER A 34 1.56 11.48 -3.50
N ASN A 35 0.43 11.17 -4.12
CA ASN A 35 -0.55 12.14 -4.59
C ASN A 35 -1.98 11.62 -4.34
N SER A 36 -2.99 12.35 -4.82
CA SER A 36 -4.41 12.02 -4.63
C SER A 36 -4.86 10.66 -5.21
N SER A 37 -4.02 9.96 -5.98
CA SER A 37 -4.29 8.58 -6.38
C SER A 37 -3.99 7.57 -5.27
N ASN A 38 -3.19 7.95 -4.27
CA ASN A 38 -2.90 7.13 -3.10
C ASN A 38 -4.03 7.25 -2.07
N GLY A 39 -4.49 6.12 -1.54
CA GLY A 39 -5.63 6.08 -0.61
C GLY A 39 -5.40 6.86 0.68
N LEU A 40 -4.24 6.69 1.35
CA LEU A 40 -3.94 7.41 2.59
C LEU A 40 -3.72 8.90 2.34
N TYR A 41 -3.00 9.27 1.28
CA TYR A 41 -2.85 10.68 0.88
C TYR A 41 -4.22 11.36 0.73
N LYS A 42 -5.13 10.75 -0.04
CA LYS A 42 -6.47 11.29 -0.29
C LYS A 42 -7.32 11.43 0.98
N ILE A 43 -7.19 10.49 1.92
CA ILE A 43 -7.87 10.55 3.21
C ILE A 43 -7.34 11.73 4.03
N ILE A 44 -6.03 11.88 4.13
CA ILE A 44 -5.35 12.97 4.87
C ILE A 44 -5.68 14.33 4.22
N GLU A 45 -5.56 14.45 2.91
CA GLU A 45 -5.91 15.66 2.15
C GLU A 45 -7.35 16.11 2.44
N ASN A 46 -8.31 15.17 2.39
CA ASN A 46 -9.71 15.48 2.71
C ASN A 46 -9.90 15.85 4.19
N ALA A 47 -9.19 15.20 5.10
CA ALA A 47 -9.24 15.51 6.53
C ALA A 47 -8.76 16.94 6.81
N LEU A 48 -7.62 17.34 6.24
CA LEU A 48 -7.04 18.67 6.38
C LEU A 48 -7.93 19.75 5.74
N LYS A 49 -8.50 19.50 4.55
CA LYS A 49 -9.36 20.46 3.85
C LYS A 49 -10.75 20.63 4.47
N LYS A 50 -11.34 19.54 4.98
CA LYS A 50 -12.77 19.49 5.35
C LYS A 50 -13.03 19.24 6.82
N ASN A 51 -11.99 19.09 7.62
CA ASN A 51 -12.08 18.73 9.05
C ASN A 51 -12.94 17.46 9.30
N ILE A 52 -12.85 16.50 8.36
CA ILE A 52 -13.58 15.22 8.43
C ILE A 52 -12.80 14.13 7.69
N ILE A 53 -12.65 12.99 8.33
CA ILE A 53 -12.12 11.77 7.69
C ILE A 53 -13.29 11.03 7.04
N THR A 54 -13.18 10.76 5.75
CA THR A 54 -14.18 9.97 5.01
C THR A 54 -13.52 8.75 4.39
N TYR A 55 -14.05 7.57 4.70
CA TYR A 55 -13.59 6.31 4.12
C TYR A 55 -14.70 5.62 3.35
N ARG A 56 -14.41 5.22 2.11
CA ARG A 56 -15.35 4.52 1.21
C ARG A 56 -14.98 3.04 1.13
N GLY A 57 -15.28 2.30 2.19
CA GLY A 57 -14.96 0.86 2.25
C GLY A 57 -15.45 0.24 3.54
N ASN A 58 -15.06 -1.02 3.75
CA ASN A 58 -15.40 -1.73 4.99
C ASN A 58 -14.38 -1.33 6.08
N GLU A 59 -14.86 -0.85 7.23
CA GLU A 59 -14.05 -0.47 8.39
C GLU A 59 -13.21 -1.61 8.95
N ASP A 60 -13.71 -2.86 8.85
CA ASP A 60 -13.01 -4.08 9.29
C ASP A 60 -12.02 -4.61 8.25
N SER A 61 -11.78 -3.88 7.17
CA SER A 61 -10.79 -4.31 6.17
C SER A 61 -9.40 -4.32 6.79
N ILE A 62 -8.68 -5.42 6.57
CA ILE A 62 -7.30 -5.58 7.04
C ILE A 62 -6.36 -5.19 5.90
N ARG A 63 -5.31 -4.45 6.24
CA ARG A 63 -4.25 -4.03 5.30
C ARG A 63 -2.89 -4.27 5.93
N GLU A 64 -1.90 -4.49 5.07
CA GLU A 64 -0.48 -4.49 5.42
C GLU A 64 0.14 -3.28 4.70
N TYR A 65 0.39 -2.22 5.45
CA TYR A 65 0.98 -1.00 4.91
C TYR A 65 2.50 -1.09 4.93
N ILE A 66 3.14 -0.69 3.84
CA ILE A 66 4.60 -0.61 3.74
C ILE A 66 5.01 0.82 3.40
N HIS A 67 5.92 1.36 4.21
CA HIS A 67 6.47 2.69 3.96
C HIS A 67 7.34 2.70 2.69
N VAL A 68 7.26 3.76 1.90
CA VAL A 68 7.96 3.87 0.61
C VAL A 68 9.47 3.71 0.75
N LYS A 69 10.08 4.18 1.84
CA LYS A 69 11.52 4.02 2.11
C LYS A 69 11.89 2.55 2.32
N ASP A 70 11.11 1.81 3.12
CA ASP A 70 11.33 0.38 3.37
C ASP A 70 11.12 -0.45 2.09
N LEU A 71 10.12 -0.05 1.29
CA LEU A 71 9.87 -0.66 0.00
C LEU A 71 11.07 -0.46 -0.95
N ALA A 72 11.60 0.76 -1.03
CA ALA A 72 12.74 1.07 -1.90
C ALA A 72 13.98 0.25 -1.52
N ARG A 73 14.31 0.16 -0.23
CA ARG A 73 15.42 -0.66 0.27
C ARG A 73 15.23 -2.15 -0.04
N SER A 74 14.00 -2.63 0.16
CA SER A 74 13.66 -4.02 -0.14
C SER A 74 13.76 -4.32 -1.63
N SER A 75 13.42 -3.36 -2.48
CA SER A 75 13.53 -3.50 -3.93
C SER A 75 14.98 -3.63 -4.40
N ILE A 76 15.94 -3.06 -3.67
CA ILE A 76 17.37 -3.25 -3.94
C ILE A 76 17.79 -4.69 -3.58
N LYS A 77 17.37 -5.20 -2.42
CA LYS A 77 17.69 -6.57 -1.98
C LYS A 77 17.19 -7.64 -2.96
N ILE A 78 16.09 -7.36 -3.66
CA ILE A 78 15.49 -8.30 -4.63
C ILE A 78 16.38 -8.52 -5.86
N LEU A 79 17.35 -7.66 -6.13
CA LEU A 79 18.33 -7.85 -7.22
C LEU A 79 19.32 -8.97 -6.95
N ASP A 80 19.36 -9.52 -5.74
CA ASP A 80 20.21 -10.64 -5.40
C ASP A 80 19.85 -11.91 -6.21
N LYS A 81 20.87 -12.68 -6.59
CA LYS A 81 20.73 -13.92 -7.37
C LYS A 81 19.76 -14.94 -6.75
N GLN A 82 19.62 -14.95 -5.42
CA GLN A 82 18.69 -15.84 -4.72
C GLN A 82 17.21 -15.62 -5.08
N PHE A 83 16.86 -14.46 -5.63
CA PHE A 83 15.47 -14.10 -6.00
C PHE A 83 15.17 -14.24 -7.48
N VAL A 84 16.16 -14.69 -8.27
CA VAL A 84 15.97 -14.94 -9.71
C VAL A 84 14.89 -16.00 -9.93
N ASN A 85 14.00 -15.74 -10.87
CA ASN A 85 12.87 -16.58 -11.27
C ASN A 85 11.89 -16.89 -10.13
N LYS A 86 11.73 -15.93 -9.19
CA LYS A 86 10.81 -16.04 -8.07
C LYS A 86 9.71 -14.98 -8.12
N CYS A 87 8.61 -15.31 -7.46
CA CYS A 87 7.52 -14.36 -7.18
C CYS A 87 7.59 -13.97 -5.70
N LEU A 88 7.69 -12.67 -5.42
CA LEU A 88 7.85 -12.12 -4.08
C LEU A 88 6.67 -11.22 -3.73
N THR A 89 6.28 -11.22 -2.46
CA THR A 89 5.32 -10.26 -1.91
C THR A 89 6.05 -9.32 -0.97
N LEU A 90 5.96 -8.02 -1.25
CA LEU A 90 6.48 -6.93 -0.43
C LEU A 90 5.33 -6.17 0.20
N THR A 91 5.12 -6.43 1.48
CA THR A 91 4.09 -5.77 2.30
C THR A 91 4.70 -5.34 3.62
N GLY A 92 3.95 -4.59 4.41
CA GLY A 92 4.34 -4.33 5.79
C GLY A 92 4.39 -5.61 6.63
N SER A 93 5.02 -5.51 7.78
CA SER A 93 5.16 -6.63 8.73
C SER A 93 3.86 -6.91 9.48
N GLU A 94 3.03 -5.90 9.69
CA GLU A 94 1.85 -5.95 10.53
C GLU A 94 0.56 -5.88 9.73
N LYS A 95 -0.42 -6.68 10.19
CA LYS A 95 -1.81 -6.60 9.73
C LYS A 95 -2.55 -5.63 10.62
N ILE A 96 -3.11 -4.58 10.04
CA ILE A 96 -3.86 -3.58 10.76
C ILE A 96 -5.24 -3.36 10.16
N ASN A 97 -6.25 -3.13 11.02
CA ASN A 97 -7.57 -2.75 10.57
C ASN A 97 -7.56 -1.31 10.05
N VAL A 98 -8.28 -1.06 8.97
CA VAL A 98 -8.41 0.29 8.41
C VAL A 98 -8.98 1.27 9.45
N LYS A 99 -9.92 0.83 10.27
CA LYS A 99 -10.48 1.63 11.36
C LYS A 99 -9.41 2.16 12.31
N ASP A 100 -8.43 1.33 12.67
CA ASP A 100 -7.36 1.72 13.59
C ASP A 100 -6.41 2.73 12.94
N VAL A 101 -6.10 2.56 11.65
CA VAL A 101 -5.31 3.55 10.88
C VAL A 101 -6.03 4.89 10.81
N LEU A 102 -7.34 4.89 10.54
CA LEU A 102 -8.13 6.13 10.49
C LEU A 102 -8.19 6.82 11.86
N LYS A 103 -8.22 6.04 12.95
CA LYS A 103 -8.17 6.55 14.31
C LYS A 103 -6.82 7.21 14.59
N MET A 104 -5.70 6.57 14.22
CA MET A 104 -4.37 7.18 14.35
C MET A 104 -4.28 8.51 13.59
N ILE A 105 -4.74 8.55 12.34
CA ILE A 105 -4.79 9.80 11.53
C ILE A 105 -5.66 10.86 12.23
N SER A 106 -6.81 10.46 12.77
CA SER A 106 -7.74 11.33 13.50
C SER A 106 -7.09 11.96 14.73
N GLU A 107 -6.34 11.18 15.49
CA GLU A 107 -5.61 11.63 16.69
C GLU A 107 -4.47 12.58 16.32
N ILE A 108 -3.69 12.27 15.29
CA ILE A 108 -2.56 13.11 14.85
C ILE A 108 -3.05 14.47 14.32
N ILE A 109 -4.09 14.48 13.46
CA ILE A 109 -4.60 15.72 12.84
C ILE A 109 -5.53 16.50 13.81
N GLY A 110 -6.07 15.85 14.85
CA GLY A 110 -7.07 16.44 15.74
C GLY A 110 -8.50 16.46 15.18
N VAL A 111 -8.77 15.69 14.11
CA VAL A 111 -10.09 15.62 13.46
C VAL A 111 -10.97 14.57 14.14
N LYS A 112 -12.00 15.00 14.87
CA LYS A 112 -12.85 14.09 15.66
C LYS A 112 -13.90 13.31 14.84
N LYS A 113 -14.17 13.71 13.59
CA LYS A 113 -15.28 13.16 12.80
C LYS A 113 -14.79 12.18 11.76
N ILE A 114 -15.08 10.90 11.96
CA ILE A 114 -14.81 9.83 10.99
C ILE A 114 -16.16 9.35 10.43
N LYS A 115 -16.29 9.33 9.09
CA LYS A 115 -17.47 8.82 8.38
C LYS A 115 -17.10 7.64 7.50
N PHE A 116 -17.83 6.55 7.65
CA PHE A 116 -17.79 5.41 6.74
C PHE A 116 -18.95 5.53 5.74
N SER A 117 -18.64 5.56 4.44
CA SER A 117 -19.66 5.58 3.40
C SER A 117 -20.17 4.16 3.13
N LYS A 118 -21.48 4.00 3.05
CA LYS A 118 -22.13 2.72 2.70
C LYS A 118 -21.91 2.33 1.23
N ASN A 119 -21.59 3.28 0.36
CA ASN A 119 -21.28 3.01 -1.04
C ASN A 119 -19.88 2.38 -1.13
N LYS A 120 -19.85 1.07 -1.33
CA LYS A 120 -18.60 0.35 -1.57
C LYS A 120 -18.02 0.77 -2.92
N GLU A 121 -16.83 1.33 -2.93
CA GLU A 121 -16.07 1.45 -4.18
C GLU A 121 -15.71 0.04 -4.68
N ILE A 122 -15.86 -0.18 -5.99
CA ILE A 122 -15.39 -1.41 -6.63
C ILE A 122 -13.89 -1.54 -6.40
N GLY A 123 -13.45 -2.66 -5.82
CA GLY A 123 -12.03 -2.88 -5.52
C GLY A 123 -11.63 -2.79 -4.05
N HIS A 124 -12.53 -2.39 -3.14
CA HIS A 124 -12.30 -2.45 -1.71
C HIS A 124 -12.77 -3.79 -1.13
N TYR A 125 -11.84 -4.69 -0.93
CA TYR A 125 -12.11 -6.02 -0.39
C TYR A 125 -11.89 -6.07 1.12
N LYS A 126 -12.72 -6.82 1.84
CA LYS A 126 -12.50 -7.14 3.26
C LYS A 126 -11.27 -8.05 3.41
N ILE A 127 -11.20 -9.07 2.60
CA ILE A 127 -10.06 -9.98 2.44
C ILE A 127 -9.83 -10.07 0.93
N SER A 128 -8.58 -10.14 0.47
CA SER A 128 -8.28 -10.27 -0.96
C SER A 128 -9.08 -11.40 -1.60
N PRO A 129 -10.00 -11.10 -2.53
CA PRO A 129 -10.83 -12.13 -3.14
C PRO A 129 -10.05 -12.80 -4.26
N TYR A 130 -9.13 -13.67 -3.92
CA TYR A 130 -8.55 -14.55 -4.92
C TYR A 130 -9.61 -15.60 -5.30
N SER A 131 -10.36 -15.32 -6.34
CA SER A 131 -11.27 -16.29 -6.96
C SER A 131 -10.53 -17.36 -7.78
N TYR A 132 -9.22 -17.30 -7.84
CA TYR A 132 -8.30 -18.23 -8.50
C TYR A 132 -7.13 -18.52 -7.57
N LEU A 133 -6.45 -19.64 -7.78
CA LEU A 133 -5.23 -19.99 -7.06
C LEU A 133 -4.05 -19.20 -7.67
N PRO A 134 -3.59 -18.12 -7.06
CA PRO A 134 -2.41 -17.39 -7.55
C PRO A 134 -1.18 -18.28 -7.37
N LYS A 135 -0.16 -18.08 -8.21
CA LYS A 135 1.14 -18.70 -7.96
C LYS A 135 1.62 -18.32 -6.56
N PRO A 136 2.16 -19.27 -5.77
CA PRO A 136 2.73 -18.96 -4.48
C PRO A 136 3.78 -17.84 -4.61
N ALA A 137 3.75 -16.90 -3.68
CA ALA A 137 4.76 -15.86 -3.57
C ALA A 137 5.43 -15.93 -2.20
N LEU A 138 6.74 -15.77 -2.16
CA LEU A 138 7.47 -15.68 -0.91
C LEU A 138 7.26 -14.29 -0.32
N LYS A 139 6.79 -14.21 0.92
CA LYS A 139 6.77 -12.94 1.65
C LYS A 139 8.19 -12.59 2.07
N LEU A 140 8.70 -11.46 1.59
CA LEU A 140 10.00 -10.97 2.02
C LEU A 140 9.85 -10.32 3.40
N ASN A 141 10.52 -10.90 4.40
CA ASN A 141 10.59 -10.30 5.73
C ASN A 141 11.61 -9.15 5.69
N ASN A 142 11.10 -7.94 5.77
CA ASN A 142 11.92 -6.73 5.80
C ASN A 142 12.20 -6.31 7.24
N GLN A 143 13.38 -5.76 7.48
CA GLN A 143 13.55 -4.89 8.64
C GLN A 143 12.68 -3.66 8.41
N VAL A 144 11.70 -3.46 9.28
CA VAL A 144 10.88 -2.24 9.30
C VAL A 144 11.71 -1.18 9.99
N GLU A 145 12.12 -0.14 9.25
CA GLU A 145 12.82 1.02 9.83
C GLU A 145 11.86 2.18 10.11
N CYS A 146 10.74 2.20 9.40
CA CYS A 146 9.71 3.20 9.60
C CYS A 146 8.43 2.52 10.11
N ASP A 147 8.14 2.65 11.40
CA ASP A 147 6.86 2.18 11.94
C ASP A 147 5.69 2.98 11.36
N LEU A 148 4.48 2.42 11.48
CA LEU A 148 3.30 3.02 10.84
C LEU A 148 2.98 4.42 11.40
N GLY A 149 3.16 4.63 12.70
CA GLY A 149 2.89 5.93 13.35
C GLY A 149 3.82 7.01 12.83
N GLN A 150 5.12 6.75 12.82
CA GLN A 150 6.11 7.66 12.28
C GLN A 150 5.89 7.95 10.79
N GLY A 151 5.60 6.92 10.00
CA GLY A 151 5.32 7.08 8.57
C GLY A 151 4.04 7.86 8.29
N LEU A 152 3.02 7.75 9.15
CA LEU A 152 1.80 8.58 9.05
C LEU A 152 2.09 10.04 9.39
N LEU A 153 2.90 10.32 10.40
CA LEU A 153 3.34 11.69 10.71
C LEU A 153 4.05 12.32 9.50
N GLU A 154 5.07 11.64 8.95
CA GLU A 154 5.78 12.10 7.75
C GLU A 154 4.83 12.34 6.56
N LEU A 155 3.83 11.49 6.36
CA LEU A 155 2.86 11.64 5.28
C LEU A 155 1.93 12.84 5.52
N ILE A 156 1.47 13.05 6.76
CA ILE A 156 0.59 14.17 7.12
C ILE A 156 1.31 15.50 6.92
N ASP A 157 2.55 15.62 7.37
CA ASP A 157 3.37 16.81 7.17
C ASP A 157 3.57 17.09 5.68
N TYR A 158 3.95 16.06 4.90
CA TYR A 158 4.10 16.18 3.45
C TYR A 158 2.82 16.64 2.74
N VAL A 159 1.64 16.08 3.11
CA VAL A 159 0.36 16.49 2.52
C VAL A 159 0.01 17.93 2.90
N SER A 160 0.32 18.34 4.12
CA SER A 160 0.10 19.71 4.60
C SER A 160 0.92 20.72 3.81
N GLU A 161 2.20 20.43 3.57
CA GLU A 161 3.09 21.26 2.76
C GLU A 161 2.61 21.33 1.31
N ASP A 162 2.33 20.19 0.67
CA ASP A 162 1.83 20.11 -0.72
C ASP A 162 0.51 20.88 -0.92
N LEU A 163 -0.32 20.99 0.12
CA LEU A 163 -1.54 21.78 0.08
C LEU A 163 -1.28 23.28 0.22
N ASN A 164 -0.22 23.68 0.90
CA ASN A 164 0.15 25.10 1.03
C ASN A 164 0.82 25.61 -0.25
N ASP A 165 1.64 24.80 -0.90
CA ASP A 165 2.31 25.13 -2.16
C ASP A 165 1.34 25.26 -3.36
N LYS A 166 0.14 24.69 -3.25
CA LYS A 166 -0.90 24.75 -4.30
C LYS A 166 -1.91 25.89 -4.10
N LYS A 167 -1.74 26.72 -3.08
CA LYS A 167 -2.56 27.93 -2.87
C LYS A 167 -1.93 29.14 -3.50
#